data_9b0a1a9663b077ac180d9daf7c34073b
#
_entry.id   9b0a1a9663b077ac180d9daf7c34073b
#
_cell.length_a   1.000
_cell.length_b   1.000
_cell.length_c   1.000
_cell.angle_alpha   90.00
_cell.angle_beta   90.00
_cell.angle_gamma   90.00
#
_symmetry.space_group_name_H-M   'P 1'
#
loop_
_entity.id
_entity.type
_entity.pdbx_description
1 polymer ?
#
loop_
_entity_poly.entity_id
_entity_poly.type
_entity_poly.pdbx_seq_one_letter_code
_entity_poly.pdbx_strand_id
1 'polypeptide(L)'
;MKKIAVLAGDGIGPEVMAEAIKVLDVAQKRFGFALEYRQADVGGIAIDHHGEALPTSTLAACEAADAILFGSVGGPKWEGLPHARQPERAALLPLRKHFDLFCNFRPARVFEPLAAACPLRADIVGRGFDILVVRKLTSNIYFSQPKNREELTRSEERRVGKECRSRWSPYH
;
A
#
# COMPACT_ATOMS: atom_id res chain seq x y z
N MET A 1 -3.94 -19.95 -15.54
CA MET A 1 -3.83 -19.84 -14.07
C MET A 1 -2.93 -18.67 -13.75
N LYS A 2 -3.37 -17.74 -12.90
CA LYS A 2 -2.59 -16.57 -12.50
C LYS A 2 -1.90 -16.83 -11.15
N LYS A 3 -0.66 -16.39 -11.01
CA LYS A 3 0.12 -16.57 -9.79
C LYS A 3 -0.01 -15.34 -8.89
N ILE A 4 -0.31 -15.55 -7.62
CA ILE A 4 -0.47 -14.50 -6.63
C ILE A 4 0.55 -14.73 -5.51
N ALA A 5 1.45 -13.77 -5.31
CA ALA A 5 2.28 -13.74 -4.11
C ALA A 5 1.43 -13.24 -2.93
N VAL A 6 1.34 -14.02 -1.87
CA VAL A 6 0.56 -13.72 -0.67
C VAL A 6 1.50 -13.31 0.44
N LEU A 7 1.47 -12.04 0.79
CA LEU A 7 2.28 -11.45 1.85
C LEU A 7 1.35 -11.06 3.01
N ALA A 8 1.09 -12.00 3.90
CA ALA A 8 0.17 -11.78 5.02
C ALA A 8 0.67 -10.69 5.98
N GLY A 9 1.98 -10.65 6.24
CA GLY A 9 2.62 -9.68 7.12
C GLY A 9 2.36 -9.94 8.60
N ASP A 10 2.16 -8.87 9.37
CA ASP A 10 2.18 -8.85 10.83
C ASP A 10 0.81 -8.60 11.45
N GLY A 11 0.72 -8.85 12.74
CA GLY A 11 -0.45 -8.50 13.57
C GLY A 11 -1.73 -9.15 13.05
N ILE A 12 -2.72 -8.33 12.68
CA ILE A 12 -3.99 -8.78 12.11
C ILE A 12 -3.89 -9.26 10.65
N GLY A 13 -2.74 -9.05 10.00
CA GLY A 13 -2.53 -9.37 8.59
C GLY A 13 -2.90 -10.80 8.20
N PRO A 14 -2.43 -11.84 8.91
CA PRO A 14 -2.78 -13.23 8.62
C PRO A 14 -4.29 -13.52 8.68
N GLU A 15 -5.00 -12.96 9.67
CA GLU A 15 -6.44 -13.15 9.81
C GLU A 15 -7.21 -12.51 8.65
N VAL A 16 -6.90 -11.25 8.35
CA VAL A 16 -7.52 -10.53 7.22
C VAL A 16 -7.20 -11.21 5.89
N MET A 17 -5.97 -11.71 5.73
CA MET A 17 -5.56 -12.42 4.52
C MET A 17 -6.31 -13.72 4.34
N ALA A 18 -6.55 -14.46 5.41
CA ALA A 18 -7.34 -15.70 5.34
C ALA A 18 -8.77 -15.43 4.83
N GLU A 19 -9.41 -14.36 5.30
CA GLU A 19 -10.74 -13.99 4.83
C GLU A 19 -10.72 -13.49 3.36
N ALA A 20 -9.71 -12.73 2.97
CA ALA A 20 -9.54 -12.30 1.58
C ALA A 20 -9.38 -13.49 0.62
N ILE A 21 -8.61 -14.51 1.00
CA ILE A 21 -8.44 -15.73 0.19
C ILE A 21 -9.75 -16.49 0.05
N LYS A 22 -10.56 -16.61 1.10
CA LYS A 22 -11.90 -17.24 1.02
C LYS A 22 -12.79 -16.55 -0.03
N VAL A 23 -12.78 -15.21 -0.05
CA VAL A 23 -13.53 -14.44 -1.06
C VAL A 23 -13.01 -14.70 -2.47
N LEU A 24 -11.69 -14.72 -2.66
CA LEU A 24 -11.07 -15.03 -3.94
C LEU A 24 -11.38 -16.45 -4.41
N ASP A 25 -11.41 -17.43 -3.50
CA ASP A 25 -11.75 -18.83 -3.83
C ASP A 25 -13.21 -18.98 -4.30
N VAL A 26 -14.12 -18.25 -3.68
CA VAL A 26 -15.52 -18.19 -4.14
C VAL A 26 -15.61 -17.52 -5.49
N ALA A 27 -14.87 -16.43 -5.71
CA ALA A 27 -14.83 -15.72 -6.97
C ALA A 27 -14.27 -16.60 -8.11
N GLN A 28 -13.19 -17.36 -7.85
CA GLN A 28 -12.64 -18.31 -8.80
C GLN A 28 -13.70 -19.31 -9.29
N LYS A 29 -14.44 -19.90 -8.34
CA LYS A 29 -15.50 -20.88 -8.66
C LYS A 29 -16.65 -20.23 -9.45
N ARG A 30 -17.05 -19.01 -9.07
CA ARG A 30 -18.19 -18.31 -9.68
C ARG A 30 -17.88 -17.81 -11.08
N PHE A 31 -16.66 -17.33 -11.32
CA PHE A 31 -16.28 -16.66 -12.58
C PHE A 31 -15.37 -17.51 -13.48
N GLY A 32 -15.02 -18.74 -13.09
CA GLY A 32 -14.31 -19.69 -13.93
C GLY A 32 -12.85 -19.34 -14.22
N PHE A 33 -12.15 -18.65 -13.28
CA PHE A 33 -10.71 -18.43 -13.38
C PHE A 33 -9.96 -19.22 -12.30
N ALA A 34 -8.63 -19.35 -12.43
CA ALA A 34 -7.80 -20.08 -11.48
C ALA A 34 -6.62 -19.24 -10.99
N LEU A 35 -6.41 -19.23 -9.67
CA LEU A 35 -5.28 -18.59 -9.00
C LEU A 35 -4.40 -19.65 -8.32
N GLU A 36 -3.09 -19.44 -8.39
CA GLU A 36 -2.07 -20.16 -7.61
C GLU A 36 -1.53 -19.20 -6.55
N TYR A 37 -1.67 -19.56 -5.27
CA TYR A 37 -1.19 -18.74 -4.17
C TYR A 37 0.20 -19.20 -3.71
N ARG A 38 1.14 -18.27 -3.61
CA ARG A 38 2.48 -18.48 -3.05
C ARG A 38 2.67 -17.58 -1.84
N GLN A 39 2.73 -18.19 -0.67
CA GLN A 39 2.95 -17.45 0.58
C GLN A 39 4.42 -17.10 0.75
N ALA A 40 4.71 -15.89 1.25
CA ALA A 40 6.04 -15.46 1.62
C ALA A 40 5.99 -14.48 2.81
N ASP A 41 7.04 -14.48 3.62
CA ASP A 41 7.13 -13.62 4.80
C ASP A 41 7.50 -12.19 4.41
N VAL A 42 6.91 -11.23 5.10
CA VAL A 42 7.20 -9.80 4.92
C VAL A 42 6.98 -9.05 6.23
N GLY A 43 7.74 -8.00 6.46
CA GLY A 43 7.56 -7.16 7.64
C GLY A 43 8.26 -7.69 8.88
N GLY A 44 7.61 -7.56 10.03
CA GLY A 44 8.16 -7.96 11.31
C GLY A 44 8.34 -9.47 11.46
N ILE A 45 7.41 -10.28 10.95
CA ILE A 45 7.55 -11.74 10.93
C ILE A 45 8.76 -12.16 10.09
N ALA A 46 9.03 -11.46 9.00
CA ALA A 46 10.22 -11.73 8.20
C ALA A 46 11.51 -11.35 8.95
N ILE A 47 11.51 -10.27 9.74
CA ILE A 47 12.63 -9.94 10.62
C ILE A 47 12.88 -11.07 11.61
N ASP A 48 11.83 -11.62 12.21
CA ASP A 48 11.95 -12.69 13.19
C ASP A 48 12.50 -14.00 12.59
N HIS A 49 12.09 -14.35 11.38
CA HIS A 49 12.48 -15.61 10.72
C HIS A 49 13.79 -15.49 9.93
N HIS A 50 14.04 -14.34 9.31
CA HIS A 50 15.11 -14.15 8.31
C HIS A 50 16.10 -13.04 8.67
N GLY A 51 15.81 -12.24 9.73
CA GLY A 51 16.65 -11.10 10.14
C GLY A 51 16.46 -9.82 9.33
N GLU A 52 15.61 -9.84 8.30
CA GLU A 52 15.31 -8.70 7.42
C GLU A 52 13.82 -8.62 7.07
N ALA A 53 13.29 -7.39 6.91
CA ALA A 53 11.86 -7.18 6.71
C ALA A 53 11.37 -7.55 5.30
N LEU A 54 12.27 -7.61 4.33
CA LEU A 54 11.98 -8.00 2.94
C LEU A 54 13.06 -8.96 2.44
N PRO A 55 12.94 -10.26 2.73
CA PRO A 55 13.89 -11.26 2.26
C PRO A 55 13.99 -11.33 0.74
N THR A 56 15.17 -11.64 0.23
CA THR A 56 15.40 -11.83 -1.22
C THR A 56 14.50 -12.92 -1.79
N SER A 57 14.21 -13.98 -1.03
CA SER A 57 13.27 -15.04 -1.40
C SER A 57 11.84 -14.52 -1.58
N THR A 58 11.40 -13.61 -0.72
CA THR A 58 10.09 -12.94 -0.83
C THR A 58 10.04 -12.07 -2.08
N LEU A 59 11.10 -11.31 -2.34
CA LEU A 59 11.18 -10.49 -3.54
C LEU A 59 11.11 -11.34 -4.82
N ALA A 60 11.86 -12.44 -4.87
CA ALA A 60 11.82 -13.39 -5.99
C ALA A 60 10.42 -14.03 -6.17
N ALA A 61 9.72 -14.34 -5.08
CA ALA A 61 8.34 -14.84 -5.15
C ALA A 61 7.38 -13.78 -5.72
N CYS A 62 7.56 -12.50 -5.38
CA CYS A 62 6.80 -11.39 -5.93
C CYS A 62 7.08 -11.17 -7.42
N GLU A 63 8.34 -11.24 -7.84
CA GLU A 63 8.74 -11.12 -9.25
C GLU A 63 8.16 -12.23 -10.13
N ALA A 64 8.06 -13.45 -9.59
CA ALA A 64 7.49 -14.60 -10.28
C ALA A 64 5.95 -14.62 -10.33
N ALA A 65 5.30 -13.67 -9.65
CA ALA A 65 3.84 -13.58 -9.55
C ALA A 65 3.26 -12.55 -10.53
N ASP A 66 2.01 -12.77 -10.93
CA ASP A 66 1.24 -11.81 -11.75
C ASP A 66 0.71 -10.64 -10.89
N ALA A 67 0.50 -10.86 -9.59
CA ALA A 67 0.08 -9.83 -8.63
C ALA A 67 0.50 -10.19 -7.20
N ILE A 68 0.53 -9.19 -6.34
CA ILE A 68 0.86 -9.32 -4.92
C ILE A 68 -0.39 -9.00 -4.10
N LEU A 69 -0.83 -9.94 -3.28
CA LEU A 69 -1.84 -9.73 -2.26
C LEU A 69 -1.13 -9.44 -0.95
N PHE A 70 -1.23 -8.19 -0.49
CA PHE A 70 -0.49 -7.67 0.65
C PHE A 70 -1.41 -7.41 1.84
N GLY A 71 -1.08 -7.96 3.00
CA GLY A 71 -1.83 -7.75 4.24
C GLY A 71 -1.40 -6.47 4.97
N SER A 72 -0.93 -6.63 6.21
CA SER A 72 -0.42 -5.50 7.00
C SER A 72 0.97 -5.76 7.53
N VAL A 73 1.76 -4.70 7.74
CA VAL A 73 3.10 -4.80 8.33
C VAL A 73 3.23 -3.82 9.48
N GLY A 74 4.06 -4.20 10.46
CA GLY A 74 4.31 -3.42 11.66
C GLY A 74 3.52 -3.90 12.87
N GLY A 75 3.93 -3.39 14.02
CA GLY A 75 3.30 -3.69 15.29
C GLY A 75 4.19 -3.31 16.48
N PRO A 76 3.63 -3.27 17.69
CA PRO A 76 4.34 -2.78 18.90
C PRO A 76 5.67 -3.50 19.16
N LYS A 77 5.77 -4.78 18.78
CA LYS A 77 6.99 -5.59 18.97
C LYS A 77 8.22 -4.97 18.29
N TRP A 78 8.04 -4.32 17.14
CA TRP A 78 9.16 -3.80 16.33
C TRP A 78 9.29 -2.28 16.36
N GLU A 79 8.46 -1.56 17.14
CA GLU A 79 8.53 -0.11 17.30
C GLU A 79 9.86 0.37 17.89
N GLY A 80 10.50 -0.46 18.74
CA GLY A 80 11.82 -0.18 19.32
C GLY A 80 13.00 -0.30 18.34
N LEU A 81 12.79 -0.78 17.13
CA LEU A 81 13.84 -0.87 16.13
C LEU A 81 14.23 0.51 15.58
N PRO A 82 15.50 0.70 15.15
CA PRO A 82 15.90 1.89 14.42
C PRO A 82 14.95 2.18 13.27
N HIS A 83 14.59 3.44 13.06
CA HIS A 83 13.56 3.88 12.11
C HIS A 83 13.71 3.30 10.69
N ALA A 84 14.96 3.13 10.21
CA ALA A 84 15.24 2.53 8.92
C ALA A 84 14.95 1.00 8.87
N ARG A 85 14.88 0.34 10.03
CA ARG A 85 14.63 -1.10 10.16
C ARG A 85 13.19 -1.43 10.56
N GLN A 86 12.37 -0.43 10.83
CA GLN A 86 10.95 -0.66 11.11
C GLN A 86 10.26 -1.33 9.91
N PRO A 87 9.40 -2.32 10.14
CA PRO A 87 8.81 -3.16 9.09
C PRO A 87 8.19 -2.37 7.94
N GLU A 88 7.45 -1.29 8.24
CA GLU A 88 6.77 -0.47 7.23
C GLU A 88 7.76 0.21 6.27
N ARG A 89 8.92 0.65 6.81
CA ARG A 89 9.96 1.31 6.01
C ARG A 89 10.87 0.32 5.31
N ALA A 90 11.23 -0.74 6.03
CA ALA A 90 12.19 -1.72 5.52
C ALA A 90 11.59 -2.73 4.54
N ALA A 91 10.25 -2.90 4.53
CA ALA A 91 9.56 -3.80 3.60
C ALA A 91 8.77 -3.05 2.52
N LEU A 92 7.76 -2.25 2.94
CA LEU A 92 6.78 -1.69 2.00
C LEU A 92 7.39 -0.66 1.05
N LEU A 93 8.28 0.21 1.53
CA LEU A 93 8.90 1.23 0.68
C LEU A 93 9.88 0.62 -0.35
N PRO A 94 10.79 -0.30 0.02
CA PRO A 94 11.62 -1.01 -0.95
C PRO A 94 10.81 -1.79 -1.97
N LEU A 95 9.75 -2.48 -1.56
CA LEU A 95 8.87 -3.22 -2.47
C LEU A 95 8.22 -2.31 -3.51
N ARG A 96 7.67 -1.16 -3.08
CA ARG A 96 7.09 -0.14 -3.98
C ARG A 96 8.12 0.42 -4.96
N LYS A 97 9.33 0.66 -4.50
CA LYS A 97 10.43 1.15 -5.33
C LYS A 97 10.89 0.11 -6.34
N HIS A 98 11.01 -1.16 -5.91
CA HIS A 98 11.46 -2.26 -6.77
C HIS A 98 10.54 -2.46 -7.97
N PHE A 99 9.21 -2.44 -7.75
CA PHE A 99 8.22 -2.58 -8.81
C PHE A 99 7.84 -1.26 -9.50
N ASP A 100 8.52 -0.16 -9.19
CA ASP A 100 8.22 1.20 -9.72
C ASP A 100 6.72 1.54 -9.69
N LEU A 101 6.07 1.27 -8.54
CA LEU A 101 4.63 1.47 -8.40
C LEU A 101 4.29 2.96 -8.47
N PHE A 102 3.65 3.37 -9.55
CA PHE A 102 3.37 4.77 -9.86
C PHE A 102 2.36 5.40 -8.91
N CYS A 103 1.25 4.73 -8.61
CA CYS A 103 0.21 5.31 -7.79
C CYS A 103 -0.46 4.30 -6.87
N ASN A 104 -1.09 4.83 -5.82
CA ASN A 104 -1.91 4.10 -4.87
C ASN A 104 -3.37 4.58 -5.03
N PHE A 105 -4.26 3.69 -5.38
CA PHE A 105 -5.68 3.95 -5.45
C PHE A 105 -6.33 3.74 -4.08
N ARG A 106 -7.03 4.75 -3.58
CA ARG A 106 -7.74 4.70 -2.31
C ARG A 106 -9.20 5.07 -2.53
N PRO A 107 -10.07 4.09 -2.81
CA PRO A 107 -11.50 4.35 -2.89
C PRO A 107 -12.05 4.70 -1.50
N ALA A 108 -12.77 5.80 -1.43
CA ALA A 108 -13.51 6.23 -0.26
C ALA A 108 -14.99 6.29 -0.64
N ARG A 109 -15.76 5.31 -0.17
CA ARG A 109 -17.17 5.17 -0.51
C ARG A 109 -18.00 5.09 0.76
N VAL A 110 -19.10 5.82 0.81
CA VAL A 110 -20.12 5.66 1.84
C VAL A 110 -21.16 4.67 1.33
N PHE A 111 -21.31 3.58 2.07
CA PHE A 111 -22.41 2.64 1.83
C PHE A 111 -23.64 3.07 2.60
N GLU A 112 -24.79 3.08 1.95
CA GLU A 112 -26.05 3.56 2.54
C GLU A 112 -26.35 2.97 3.93
N PRO A 113 -26.21 1.65 4.19
CA PRO A 113 -26.41 1.08 5.51
C PRO A 113 -25.45 1.59 6.60
N LEU A 114 -24.29 2.15 6.19
CA LEU A 114 -23.25 2.65 7.10
C LEU A 114 -23.23 4.19 7.16
N ALA A 115 -24.13 4.88 6.48
CA ALA A 115 -24.16 6.35 6.42
C ALA A 115 -24.30 7.00 7.81
N ALA A 116 -25.05 6.38 8.72
CA ALA A 116 -25.21 6.86 10.09
C ALA A 116 -23.92 6.79 10.94
N ALA A 117 -22.97 5.92 10.58
CA ALA A 117 -21.67 5.82 11.24
C ALA A 117 -20.63 6.79 10.67
N CYS A 118 -20.95 7.51 9.59
CA CYS A 118 -20.04 8.46 8.98
C CYS A 118 -19.87 9.69 9.89
N PRO A 119 -18.63 10.13 10.19
CA PRO A 119 -18.37 11.29 11.05
C PRO A 119 -18.70 12.64 10.38
N LEU A 120 -19.02 12.65 9.10
CA LEU A 120 -19.38 13.85 8.39
C LEU A 120 -20.85 14.23 8.64
N ARG A 121 -21.15 15.52 8.51
CA ARG A 121 -22.52 16.05 8.64
C ARG A 121 -23.45 15.39 7.62
N ALA A 122 -24.69 15.14 8.01
CA ALA A 122 -25.69 14.46 7.17
C ALA A 122 -25.97 15.18 5.84
N ASP A 123 -25.90 16.50 5.81
CA ASP A 123 -26.06 17.30 4.58
C ASP A 123 -24.88 17.14 3.60
N ILE A 124 -23.67 16.85 4.11
CA ILE A 124 -22.47 16.55 3.28
C ILE A 124 -22.53 15.11 2.78
N VAL A 125 -22.87 14.16 3.64
CA VAL A 125 -23.01 12.75 3.27
C VAL A 125 -24.15 12.58 2.26
N GLY A 126 -25.26 13.27 2.47
CA GLY A 126 -26.41 13.33 1.58
C GLY A 126 -26.81 11.96 1.05
N ARG A 127 -26.69 11.75 -0.27
CA ARG A 127 -26.96 10.47 -0.96
C ARG A 127 -25.77 9.52 -0.96
N GLY A 128 -24.74 9.80 -0.17
CA GLY A 128 -23.45 9.11 -0.18
C GLY A 128 -22.45 9.77 -1.14
N PHE A 129 -21.22 9.32 -1.08
CA PHE A 129 -20.18 9.71 -2.03
C PHE A 129 -19.35 8.50 -2.43
N ASP A 130 -18.76 8.60 -3.62
CA ASP A 130 -17.79 7.62 -4.14
C ASP A 130 -16.61 8.41 -4.71
N ILE A 131 -15.51 8.44 -3.99
CA ILE A 131 -14.32 9.22 -4.31
C ILE A 131 -13.14 8.27 -4.47
N LEU A 132 -12.47 8.31 -5.62
CA LEU A 132 -11.19 7.62 -5.81
C LEU A 132 -10.04 8.60 -5.61
N VAL A 133 -9.34 8.47 -4.49
CA VAL A 133 -8.11 9.21 -4.24
C VAL A 133 -6.94 8.51 -4.92
N VAL A 134 -6.33 9.16 -5.90
CA VAL A 134 -5.14 8.69 -6.61
C VAL A 134 -3.92 9.34 -5.99
N ARG A 135 -3.11 8.55 -5.25
CA ARG A 135 -1.89 9.03 -4.60
C ARG A 135 -0.67 8.61 -5.41
N LYS A 136 0.06 9.58 -5.95
CA LYS A 136 1.33 9.34 -6.64
C LYS A 136 2.40 8.86 -5.65
N LEU A 137 3.19 7.84 -6.05
CA LEU A 137 4.22 7.23 -5.21
C LEU A 137 5.65 7.54 -5.68
N THR A 138 5.90 7.68 -6.97
CA THR A 138 7.24 7.65 -7.59
C THR A 138 8.08 8.93 -7.46
N SER A 139 7.55 10.06 -6.99
CA SER A 139 8.32 11.31 -6.82
C SER A 139 7.87 12.05 -5.57
N ASN A 140 7.88 11.33 -4.48
CA ASN A 140 7.39 11.80 -3.21
C ASN A 140 8.59 12.07 -2.27
N ILE A 141 8.37 12.88 -1.24
CA ILE A 141 9.28 13.15 -0.12
C ILE A 141 9.93 11.87 0.48
N TYR A 142 9.27 10.71 0.34
CA TYR A 142 9.80 9.42 0.82
C TYR A 142 10.93 8.85 -0.06
N PHE A 143 10.97 9.18 -1.34
CA PHE A 143 11.89 8.61 -2.32
C PHE A 143 12.89 9.63 -2.91
N SER A 144 12.65 10.93 -2.69
CA SER A 144 13.56 11.96 -3.19
C SER A 144 14.89 11.95 -2.43
N GLN A 145 15.98 12.10 -3.16
CA GLN A 145 17.32 12.37 -2.65
C GLN A 145 17.81 13.69 -3.23
N PRO A 146 18.58 14.49 -2.49
CA PRO A 146 19.08 14.30 -1.14
C PRO A 146 18.05 14.69 -0.05
N LYS A 147 18.22 14.15 1.17
CA LYS A 147 17.29 14.31 2.30
C LYS A 147 17.73 15.39 3.31
N ASN A 148 18.66 16.26 2.97
CA ASN A 148 19.05 17.36 3.84
C ASN A 148 18.05 18.53 3.69
N ARG A 149 17.77 19.18 4.80
CA ARG A 149 16.72 20.19 4.95
C ARG A 149 16.82 21.35 3.95
N GLU A 150 18.04 21.76 3.58
CA GLU A 150 18.27 22.87 2.64
C GLU A 150 18.00 22.52 1.17
N GLU A 151 18.23 21.27 0.77
CA GLU A 151 17.99 20.81 -0.59
C GLU A 151 16.54 20.36 -0.79
N LEU A 152 15.87 19.87 0.28
CA LEU A 152 14.44 19.61 0.26
C LEU A 152 13.64 20.91 0.01
N THR A 153 13.97 21.99 0.72
CA THR A 153 13.29 23.29 0.55
C THR A 153 13.38 23.79 -0.89
N ARG A 154 14.54 23.67 -1.53
CA ARG A 154 14.72 24.13 -2.93
C ARG A 154 14.10 23.22 -3.97
N SER A 155 14.09 21.89 -3.76
CA SER A 155 13.58 20.95 -4.77
C SER A 155 12.07 20.75 -4.64
N GLU A 156 11.50 20.84 -3.44
CA GLU A 156 10.07 20.70 -3.19
C GLU A 156 9.29 21.97 -3.52
N GLU A 157 9.81 23.15 -3.20
CA GLU A 157 9.21 24.42 -3.66
C GLU A 157 9.12 24.49 -5.18
N ARG A 158 10.10 23.96 -5.91
CA ARG A 158 10.03 23.88 -7.38
C ARG A 158 9.03 22.84 -7.88
N ARG A 159 8.91 21.69 -7.23
CA ARG A 159 8.02 20.60 -7.66
C ARG A 159 6.58 20.89 -7.27
N VAL A 160 6.34 21.24 -6.02
CA VAL A 160 5.00 21.61 -5.53
C VAL A 160 4.50 22.88 -6.22
N GLY A 161 5.34 23.89 -6.41
CA GLY A 161 4.97 25.11 -7.10
C GLY A 161 4.63 24.92 -8.59
N LYS A 162 5.34 24.03 -9.32
CA LYS A 162 5.01 23.71 -10.72
C LYS A 162 3.76 22.84 -10.84
N GLU A 163 3.59 21.83 -10.00
CA GLU A 163 2.43 20.96 -10.05
C GLU A 163 1.15 21.66 -9.57
N CYS A 164 1.23 22.55 -8.58
CA CYS A 164 0.10 23.38 -8.17
C CYS A 164 -0.27 24.44 -9.20
N ARG A 165 0.70 25.10 -9.85
CA ARG A 165 0.42 26.10 -10.88
C ARG A 165 -0.24 25.50 -12.12
N SER A 166 0.10 24.28 -12.53
CA SER A 166 -0.51 23.65 -13.70
C SER A 166 -1.93 23.13 -13.46
N ARG A 167 -2.31 22.88 -12.17
CA ARG A 167 -3.65 22.35 -11.82
C ARG A 167 -4.68 23.41 -11.48
N TRP A 168 -4.27 24.62 -11.11
CA TRP A 168 -5.17 25.66 -10.60
C TRP A 168 -5.22 26.92 -11.47
N SER A 169 -4.65 26.90 -12.65
CA SER A 169 -4.85 27.99 -13.61
C SER A 169 -6.11 27.72 -14.42
N PRO A 170 -7.20 28.46 -14.20
CA PRO A 170 -8.41 28.34 -15.03
C PRO A 170 -8.26 28.99 -16.41
N TYR A 171 -7.03 29.41 -16.77
CA TYR A 171 -6.75 30.19 -17.98
C TYR A 171 -5.58 29.62 -18.78
N HIS A 172 -5.60 28.31 -19.03
CA HIS A 172 -4.79 27.71 -20.09
C HIS A 172 -5.59 26.63 -20.80
#